data_b4ea9ad350d6efe5ca54b8ce15660303
#
_entry.id   b4ea9ad350d6efe5ca54b8ce15660303
#
_cell.length_a   1.000
_cell.length_b   1.000
_cell.length_c   1.000
_cell.angle_alpha   90.00
_cell.angle_beta   90.00
_cell.angle_gamma   90.00
#
_symmetry.space_group_name_H-M   'P 1'
#
loop_
_entity.id
_entity.type
_entity.pdbx_description
1 polymer ?
#
loop_
_entity_poly.entity_id
_entity_poly.type
_entity_poly.pdbx_seq_one_letter_code
_entity_poly.pdbx_strand_id
1 'polypeptide(L)'
;TMQSTMQPKMRKTSAQSITNPRYLVYAGVFTALYFVITFGSGMLGIISPLMIIVGALIGVVCNGVVVMLYIAKTPYFGALTITGTIVGFLMMATGHTWYVSILGLAMGFLADLIANSGHYRRRITNCLAYAVLNLWSIAPIAPIFYNSDAYFAHVQDSMSAEYAEAMQQLLTPTVLICWMVLTFIISFVAANIGMTMLKKHFQRAGVV
;
A
#
# COMPACT_ATOMS: atom_id res chain seq x y z
N THR A 1 18.33 53.14 35.71
CA THR A 1 17.33 52.69 34.71
C THR A 1 17.87 51.43 34.06
N MET A 2 17.50 50.26 34.62
CA MET A 2 17.84 48.96 34.04
C MET A 2 16.79 48.58 32.98
N GLN A 3 17.16 48.59 31.72
CA GLN A 3 16.38 48.01 30.64
C GLN A 3 16.69 46.53 30.58
N SER A 4 15.77 45.72 31.10
CA SER A 4 15.76 44.23 30.91
C SER A 4 15.32 43.96 29.48
N THR A 5 16.28 43.60 28.63
CA THR A 5 16.04 43.07 27.28
C THR A 5 15.42 41.67 27.38
N MET A 6 14.10 41.59 27.29
CA MET A 6 13.40 40.34 27.05
C MET A 6 13.78 39.81 25.67
N GLN A 7 14.72 38.87 25.60
CA GLN A 7 14.91 38.05 24.41
C GLN A 7 13.69 37.16 24.21
N PRO A 8 13.06 37.15 23.03
CA PRO A 8 11.99 36.20 22.75
C PRO A 8 12.60 34.81 22.74
N LYS A 9 12.11 33.95 23.65
CA LYS A 9 12.42 32.53 23.70
C LYS A 9 12.06 31.92 22.36
N MET A 10 13.04 31.69 21.46
CA MET A 10 12.85 30.94 20.23
C MET A 10 12.32 29.56 20.61
N ARG A 11 11.04 29.36 20.39
CA ARG A 11 10.39 28.06 20.49
C ARG A 11 11.08 27.17 19.46
N LYS A 12 11.97 26.28 19.92
CA LYS A 12 12.53 25.23 19.07
C LYS A 12 11.36 24.47 18.50
N THR A 13 11.03 24.71 17.24
CA THR A 13 10.12 23.87 16.47
C THR A 13 10.83 22.52 16.40
N SER A 14 10.44 21.57 17.25
CA SER A 14 10.91 20.20 17.13
C SER A 14 10.61 19.78 15.71
N ALA A 15 11.63 19.37 14.97
CA ALA A 15 11.48 18.89 13.61
C ALA A 15 10.41 17.79 13.64
N GLN A 16 9.25 18.06 13.05
CA GLN A 16 8.16 17.11 13.00
C GLN A 16 8.63 15.98 12.08
N SER A 17 8.66 14.77 12.60
CA SER A 17 9.10 13.57 11.90
C SER A 17 8.11 12.45 12.15
N ILE A 18 8.21 11.37 11.36
CA ILE A 18 7.39 10.17 11.54
C ILE A 18 7.50 9.57 12.94
N THR A 19 8.61 9.79 13.65
CA THR A 19 8.85 9.28 15.01
C THR A 19 8.00 9.97 16.08
N ASN A 20 7.30 11.06 15.76
CA ASN A 20 6.36 11.67 16.69
C ASN A 20 5.22 10.67 17.01
N PRO A 21 4.90 10.41 18.29
CA PRO A 21 3.87 9.43 18.68
C PRO A 21 2.54 9.58 17.96
N ARG A 22 2.12 10.79 17.66
CA ARG A 22 0.88 11.06 16.91
C ARG A 22 0.91 10.46 15.51
N TYR A 23 2.03 10.61 14.80
CA TYR A 23 2.17 10.08 13.44
C TYR A 23 2.37 8.58 13.42
N LEU A 24 3.01 8.01 14.44
CA LEU A 24 3.10 6.56 14.61
C LEU A 24 1.72 5.92 14.84
N VAL A 25 0.86 6.58 15.62
CA VAL A 25 -0.54 6.13 15.79
C VAL A 25 -1.29 6.16 14.46
N TYR A 26 -1.16 7.24 13.68
CA TYR A 26 -1.75 7.28 12.33
C TYR A 26 -1.18 6.18 11.43
N ALA A 27 0.14 5.96 11.45
CA ALA A 27 0.77 4.89 10.69
C ALA A 27 0.18 3.51 11.05
N GLY A 28 0.02 3.23 12.34
CA GLY A 28 -0.61 1.98 12.80
C GLY A 28 -2.05 1.83 12.33
N VAL A 29 -2.88 2.85 12.51
CA VAL A 29 -4.30 2.82 12.14
C VAL A 29 -4.48 2.67 10.63
N PHE A 30 -3.80 3.49 9.83
CA PHE A 30 -3.95 3.44 8.37
C PHE A 30 -3.35 2.19 7.76
N THR A 31 -2.25 1.66 8.32
CA THR A 31 -1.68 0.38 7.90
C THR A 31 -2.63 -0.78 8.21
N ALA A 32 -3.26 -0.77 9.38
CA ALA A 32 -4.26 -1.77 9.74
C ALA A 32 -5.48 -1.73 8.80
N LEU A 33 -5.99 -0.53 8.49
CA LEU A 33 -7.07 -0.36 7.50
C LEU A 33 -6.67 -0.87 6.12
N TYR A 34 -5.49 -0.48 5.65
CA TYR A 34 -4.94 -0.95 4.37
C TYR A 34 -4.87 -2.48 4.34
N PHE A 35 -4.31 -3.08 5.39
CA PHE A 35 -4.18 -4.54 5.47
C PHE A 35 -5.54 -5.25 5.50
N VAL A 36 -6.47 -4.79 6.34
CA VAL A 36 -7.80 -5.41 6.45
C VAL A 36 -8.55 -5.36 5.12
N ILE A 37 -8.50 -4.25 4.41
CA ILE A 37 -9.13 -4.11 3.09
C ILE A 37 -8.44 -5.03 2.08
N THR A 38 -7.11 -5.02 2.01
CA THR A 38 -6.34 -5.84 1.06
C THR A 38 -6.54 -7.33 1.34
N PHE A 39 -6.39 -7.76 2.58
CA PHE A 39 -6.52 -9.15 2.97
C PHE A 39 -7.96 -9.63 2.83
N GLY A 40 -8.93 -8.84 3.31
CA GLY A 40 -10.36 -9.18 3.22
C GLY A 40 -10.84 -9.29 1.77
N SER A 41 -10.44 -8.35 0.90
CA SER A 41 -10.78 -8.44 -0.52
C SER A 41 -10.04 -9.59 -1.23
N GLY A 42 -8.81 -9.89 -0.82
CA GLY A 42 -8.03 -11.03 -1.33
C GLY A 42 -8.66 -12.38 -0.99
N MET A 43 -9.38 -12.49 0.12
CA MET A 43 -10.10 -13.72 0.50
C MET A 43 -11.19 -14.12 -0.51
N LEU A 44 -11.64 -13.24 -1.38
CA LEU A 44 -12.52 -13.59 -2.50
C LEU A 44 -11.88 -14.64 -3.41
N GLY A 45 -10.56 -14.70 -3.46
CA GLY A 45 -9.80 -15.73 -4.18
C GLY A 45 -10.10 -17.17 -3.73
N ILE A 46 -10.58 -17.37 -2.52
CA ILE A 46 -11.00 -18.70 -2.03
C ILE A 46 -12.18 -19.25 -2.86
N ILE A 47 -13.02 -18.36 -3.41
CA ILE A 47 -14.20 -18.75 -4.19
C ILE A 47 -13.80 -19.30 -5.56
N SER A 48 -12.87 -18.64 -6.22
CA SER A 48 -12.32 -19.09 -7.51
C SER A 48 -11.04 -18.29 -7.87
N PRO A 49 -10.17 -18.83 -8.74
CA PRO A 49 -8.99 -18.12 -9.21
C PRO A 49 -9.28 -16.75 -9.85
N LEU A 50 -10.39 -16.60 -10.58
CA LEU A 50 -10.80 -15.32 -11.15
C LEU A 50 -11.07 -14.27 -10.06
N MET A 51 -11.59 -14.70 -8.92
CA MET A 51 -11.88 -13.82 -7.80
C MET A 51 -10.62 -13.30 -7.09
N ILE A 52 -9.44 -13.90 -7.30
CA ILE A 52 -8.15 -13.32 -6.89
C ILE A 52 -7.96 -11.95 -7.55
N ILE A 53 -8.18 -11.91 -8.86
CA ILE A 53 -8.05 -10.69 -9.67
C ILE A 53 -9.08 -9.64 -9.23
N VAL A 54 -10.33 -10.04 -9.13
CA VAL A 54 -11.43 -9.14 -8.72
C VAL A 54 -11.21 -8.60 -7.31
N GLY A 55 -10.84 -9.47 -6.36
CA GLY A 55 -10.56 -9.08 -4.98
C GLY A 55 -9.40 -8.10 -4.88
N ALA A 56 -8.30 -8.36 -5.59
CA ALA A 56 -7.16 -7.45 -5.61
C ALA A 56 -7.53 -6.07 -6.18
N LEU A 57 -8.34 -6.01 -7.24
CA LEU A 57 -8.85 -4.74 -7.79
C LEU A 57 -9.71 -3.96 -6.78
N ILE A 58 -10.61 -4.65 -6.10
CA ILE A 58 -11.45 -4.04 -5.06
C ILE A 58 -10.55 -3.46 -3.97
N GLY A 59 -9.57 -4.23 -3.49
CA GLY A 59 -8.61 -3.79 -2.49
C GLY A 59 -7.85 -2.53 -2.91
N VAL A 60 -7.33 -2.52 -4.14
CA VAL A 60 -6.61 -1.37 -4.71
C VAL A 60 -7.50 -0.12 -4.79
N VAL A 61 -8.73 -0.26 -5.29
CA VAL A 61 -9.65 0.87 -5.43
C VAL A 61 -10.03 1.46 -4.07
N CYS A 62 -10.41 0.62 -3.11
CA CYS A 62 -10.78 1.05 -1.77
C CYS A 62 -9.60 1.70 -1.02
N ASN A 63 -8.43 1.11 -1.10
CA ASN A 63 -7.23 1.62 -0.43
C ASN A 63 -6.70 2.92 -1.05
N GLY A 64 -7.10 3.27 -2.26
CA GLY A 64 -6.73 4.55 -2.87
C GLY A 64 -7.13 5.75 -2.01
N VAL A 65 -8.34 5.74 -1.45
CA VAL A 65 -8.81 6.79 -0.53
C VAL A 65 -8.07 6.73 0.81
N VAL A 66 -7.90 5.50 1.36
CA VAL A 66 -7.25 5.27 2.66
C VAL A 66 -5.81 5.79 2.65
N VAL A 67 -5.03 5.43 1.62
CA VAL A 67 -3.63 5.83 1.53
C VAL A 67 -3.48 7.31 1.23
N MET A 68 -4.35 7.91 0.42
CA MET A 68 -4.32 9.36 0.19
C MET A 68 -4.65 10.15 1.46
N LEU A 69 -5.60 9.68 2.27
CA LEU A 69 -5.88 10.27 3.57
C LEU A 69 -4.70 10.09 4.53
N TYR A 70 -4.06 8.93 4.51
CA TYR A 70 -2.88 8.66 5.31
C TYR A 70 -1.73 9.62 4.99
N ILE A 71 -1.40 9.78 3.71
CA ILE A 71 -0.36 10.73 3.26
C ILE A 71 -0.71 12.16 3.70
N ALA A 72 -1.96 12.56 3.59
CA ALA A 72 -2.42 13.90 4.02
C ALA A 72 -2.27 14.12 5.55
N LYS A 73 -2.48 13.08 6.36
CA LYS A 73 -2.35 13.13 7.82
C LYS A 73 -0.93 12.91 8.31
N THR A 74 -0.08 12.24 7.53
CA THR A 74 1.28 11.86 7.90
C THR A 74 2.25 12.13 6.75
N PRO A 75 2.48 13.42 6.41
CA PRO A 75 3.31 13.81 5.27
C PRO A 75 4.81 13.77 5.61
N TYR A 76 5.29 12.64 6.10
CA TYR A 76 6.68 12.45 6.53
C TYR A 76 7.25 11.18 5.94
N PHE A 77 8.55 11.26 5.60
CA PHE A 77 9.30 10.10 5.12
C PHE A 77 9.27 8.96 6.13
N GLY A 78 9.04 7.76 5.66
CA GLY A 78 8.88 6.55 6.47
C GLY A 78 7.42 6.09 6.62
N ALA A 79 6.44 6.94 6.31
CA ALA A 79 5.03 6.59 6.45
C ALA A 79 4.66 5.38 5.56
N LEU A 80 4.94 5.42 4.27
CA LEU A 80 4.65 4.33 3.34
C LEU A 80 5.61 3.16 3.51
N THR A 81 6.85 3.42 3.93
CA THR A 81 7.82 2.38 4.29
C THR A 81 7.31 1.53 5.45
N ILE A 82 6.78 2.15 6.50
CA ILE A 82 6.16 1.44 7.64
C ILE A 82 5.00 0.58 7.15
N THR A 83 4.12 1.13 6.32
CA THR A 83 2.99 0.38 5.77
C THR A 83 3.45 -0.83 4.95
N GLY A 84 4.34 -0.64 3.99
CA GLY A 84 4.86 -1.73 3.16
C GLY A 84 5.55 -2.82 3.98
N THR A 85 6.33 -2.43 4.99
CA THR A 85 7.02 -3.34 5.89
C THR A 85 6.05 -4.16 6.72
N ILE A 86 5.13 -3.50 7.43
CA ILE A 86 4.15 -4.17 8.30
C ILE A 86 3.24 -5.10 7.49
N VAL A 87 2.71 -4.63 6.35
CA VAL A 87 1.87 -5.44 5.48
C VAL A 87 2.63 -6.65 4.96
N GLY A 88 3.89 -6.49 4.54
CA GLY A 88 4.74 -7.59 4.11
C GLY A 88 4.93 -8.65 5.21
N PHE A 89 5.20 -8.24 6.45
CA PHE A 89 5.32 -9.14 7.59
C PHE A 89 3.98 -9.82 7.94
N LEU A 90 2.88 -9.10 7.92
CA LEU A 90 1.56 -9.67 8.16
C LEU A 90 1.18 -10.70 7.10
N MET A 91 1.47 -10.42 5.83
CA MET A 91 1.26 -11.38 4.74
C MET A 91 2.11 -12.63 4.91
N MET A 92 3.38 -12.48 5.31
CA MET A 92 4.23 -13.63 5.65
C MET A 92 3.63 -14.45 6.81
N ALA A 93 3.10 -13.81 7.83
CA ALA A 93 2.45 -14.48 8.96
C ALA A 93 1.16 -15.23 8.55
N THR A 94 0.51 -14.85 7.46
CA THR A 94 -0.65 -15.56 6.89
C THR A 94 -0.27 -16.71 5.95
N GLY A 95 0.99 -17.09 5.88
CA GLY A 95 1.47 -18.24 5.12
C GLY A 95 2.11 -17.92 3.77
N HIS A 96 2.30 -16.63 3.46
CA HIS A 96 3.03 -16.24 2.24
C HIS A 96 4.55 -16.36 2.45
N THR A 97 5.28 -16.44 1.36
CA THR A 97 6.73 -16.58 1.36
C THR A 97 7.45 -15.35 1.93
N TRP A 98 8.62 -15.55 2.51
CA TRP A 98 9.41 -14.51 3.20
C TRP A 98 9.77 -13.29 2.33
N TYR A 99 9.96 -13.47 1.02
CA TYR A 99 10.29 -12.35 0.13
C TYR A 99 9.14 -11.36 -0.07
N VAL A 100 7.92 -11.69 0.33
CA VAL A 100 6.80 -10.74 0.39
C VAL A 100 7.14 -9.58 1.35
N SER A 101 7.80 -9.88 2.47
CA SER A 101 8.24 -8.87 3.43
C SER A 101 9.31 -7.94 2.85
N ILE A 102 10.28 -8.51 2.10
CA ILE A 102 11.32 -7.72 1.44
C ILE A 102 10.73 -6.83 0.36
N LEU A 103 9.86 -7.37 -0.48
CA LEU A 103 9.24 -6.59 -1.54
C LEU A 103 8.29 -5.52 -0.97
N GLY A 104 7.57 -5.82 0.10
CA GLY A 104 6.75 -4.85 0.82
C GLY A 104 7.57 -3.67 1.34
N LEU A 105 8.70 -3.95 2.00
CA LEU A 105 9.65 -2.94 2.46
C LEU A 105 10.20 -2.12 1.28
N ALA A 106 10.68 -2.78 0.22
CA ALA A 106 11.28 -2.12 -0.93
C ALA A 106 10.28 -1.20 -1.66
N MET A 107 9.05 -1.68 -1.90
CA MET A 107 8.02 -0.88 -2.56
C MET A 107 7.53 0.26 -1.67
N GLY A 108 7.39 0.03 -0.36
CA GLY A 108 7.08 1.08 0.61
C GLY A 108 8.13 2.18 0.64
N PHE A 109 9.42 1.80 0.65
CA PHE A 109 10.52 2.75 0.62
C PHE A 109 10.58 3.56 -0.69
N LEU A 110 10.43 2.90 -1.84
CA LEU A 110 10.36 3.57 -3.14
C LEU A 110 9.16 4.52 -3.22
N ALA A 111 8.01 4.11 -2.69
CA ALA A 111 6.83 4.95 -2.61
C ALA A 111 7.08 6.20 -1.76
N ASP A 112 7.75 6.08 -0.62
CA ASP A 112 8.14 7.23 0.20
C ASP A 112 9.12 8.16 -0.53
N LEU A 113 10.10 7.64 -1.28
CA LEU A 113 11.01 8.46 -2.08
C LEU A 113 10.23 9.27 -3.13
N ILE A 114 9.27 8.64 -3.80
CA ILE A 114 8.44 9.30 -4.81
C ILE A 114 7.54 10.37 -4.18
N ALA A 115 6.85 10.04 -3.09
CA ALA A 115 5.99 11.01 -2.38
C ALA A 115 6.80 12.18 -1.82
N ASN A 116 7.99 11.90 -1.27
CA ASN A 116 8.89 12.90 -0.73
C ASN A 116 9.43 13.85 -1.80
N SER A 117 9.64 13.40 -3.04
CA SER A 117 10.03 14.26 -4.16
C SER A 117 9.01 15.38 -4.45
N GLY A 118 7.75 15.16 -4.10
CA GLY A 118 6.67 16.14 -4.14
C GLY A 118 6.29 16.70 -2.76
N HIS A 119 7.15 16.51 -1.75
CA HIS A 119 6.93 16.93 -0.36
C HIS A 119 5.58 16.44 0.22
N TYR A 120 5.10 15.28 -0.23
CA TYR A 120 3.80 14.69 0.13
C TYR A 120 2.58 15.58 -0.20
N ARG A 121 2.77 16.61 -1.03
CA ARG A 121 1.73 17.59 -1.40
C ARG A 121 1.36 17.56 -2.87
N ARG A 122 2.28 17.12 -3.74
CA ARG A 122 2.01 17.08 -5.18
C ARG A 122 1.15 15.88 -5.52
N ARG A 123 0.03 16.13 -6.20
CA ARG A 123 -0.95 15.11 -6.58
C ARG A 123 -0.32 13.95 -7.35
N ILE A 124 0.46 14.26 -8.39
CA ILE A 124 1.05 13.25 -9.27
C ILE A 124 2.01 12.34 -8.50
N THR A 125 2.89 12.89 -7.68
CA THR A 125 3.86 12.09 -6.91
C THR A 125 3.18 11.21 -5.87
N ASN A 126 2.10 11.66 -5.23
CA ASN A 126 1.35 10.85 -4.29
C ASN A 126 0.59 9.72 -5.00
N CYS A 127 0.01 9.98 -6.18
CA CYS A 127 -0.64 8.93 -6.99
C CYS A 127 0.37 7.89 -7.49
N LEU A 128 1.56 8.33 -7.94
CA LEU A 128 2.64 7.43 -8.35
C LEU A 128 3.18 6.62 -7.17
N ALA A 129 3.33 7.25 -6.01
CA ALA A 129 3.75 6.56 -4.79
C ALA A 129 2.80 5.41 -4.43
N TYR A 130 1.49 5.66 -4.49
CA TYR A 130 0.50 4.62 -4.25
C TYR A 130 0.55 3.51 -5.32
N ALA A 131 0.73 3.87 -6.58
CA ALA A 131 0.87 2.89 -7.66
C ALA A 131 2.09 1.98 -7.47
N VAL A 132 3.23 2.56 -7.07
CA VAL A 132 4.46 1.81 -6.77
C VAL A 132 4.28 0.97 -5.50
N LEU A 133 3.65 1.51 -4.45
CA LEU A 133 3.39 0.76 -3.23
C LEU A 133 2.66 -0.56 -3.54
N ASN A 134 1.63 -0.54 -4.39
CA ASN A 134 0.82 -1.73 -4.69
C ASN A 134 1.56 -2.80 -5.53
N LEU A 135 2.73 -2.51 -6.10
CA LEU A 135 3.52 -3.52 -6.83
C LEU A 135 4.05 -4.65 -5.92
N TRP A 136 4.04 -4.48 -4.59
CA TRP A 136 4.34 -5.58 -3.68
C TRP A 136 3.42 -6.78 -3.88
N SER A 137 2.22 -6.57 -4.39
CA SER A 137 1.20 -7.61 -4.58
C SER A 137 1.57 -8.70 -5.58
N ILE A 138 2.64 -8.49 -6.37
CA ILE A 138 3.19 -9.55 -7.23
C ILE A 138 3.94 -10.63 -6.43
N ALA A 139 4.44 -10.30 -5.24
CA ALA A 139 5.28 -11.21 -4.48
C ALA A 139 4.62 -12.55 -4.15
N PRO A 140 3.35 -12.63 -3.71
CA PRO A 140 2.68 -13.91 -3.43
C PRO A 140 2.60 -14.85 -4.63
N ILE A 141 2.56 -14.31 -5.83
CA ILE A 141 2.40 -15.07 -7.08
C ILE A 141 3.68 -15.11 -7.94
N ALA A 142 4.74 -14.44 -7.49
CA ALA A 142 6.03 -14.41 -8.18
C ALA A 142 6.64 -15.81 -8.45
N PRO A 143 6.43 -16.85 -7.61
CA PRO A 143 6.95 -18.19 -7.92
C PRO A 143 6.47 -18.77 -9.24
N ILE A 144 5.35 -18.32 -9.77
CA ILE A 144 4.86 -18.75 -11.08
C ILE A 144 5.88 -18.46 -12.20
N PHE A 145 6.75 -17.44 -12.03
CA PHE A 145 7.76 -17.09 -13.02
C PHE A 145 9.00 -17.99 -13.01
N TYR A 146 9.35 -18.60 -11.87
CA TYR A 146 10.62 -19.32 -11.72
C TYR A 146 10.49 -20.73 -11.15
N ASN A 147 9.38 -21.08 -10.53
CA ASN A 147 9.12 -22.41 -9.96
C ASN A 147 7.62 -22.74 -9.99
N SER A 148 7.05 -22.69 -11.18
CA SER A 148 5.61 -22.85 -11.44
C SER A 148 5.09 -24.18 -10.92
N ASP A 149 5.80 -25.30 -11.19
CA ASP A 149 5.34 -26.63 -10.83
C ASP A 149 5.20 -26.79 -9.30
N ALA A 150 6.20 -26.37 -8.54
CA ALA A 150 6.14 -26.43 -7.08
C ALA A 150 5.06 -25.50 -6.51
N TYR A 151 4.87 -24.33 -7.14
CA TYR A 151 3.81 -23.41 -6.71
C TYR A 151 2.42 -24.04 -6.89
N PHE A 152 2.13 -24.57 -8.06
CA PHE A 152 0.80 -25.17 -8.31
C PHE A 152 0.60 -26.51 -7.57
N ALA A 153 1.66 -27.29 -7.31
CA ALA A 153 1.59 -28.44 -6.43
C ALA A 153 1.17 -28.02 -5.01
N HIS A 154 1.76 -26.96 -4.48
CA HIS A 154 1.37 -26.41 -3.17
C HIS A 154 -0.08 -25.89 -3.15
N VAL A 155 -0.53 -25.25 -4.21
CA VAL A 155 -1.94 -24.81 -4.35
C VAL A 155 -2.87 -26.00 -4.39
N GLN A 156 -2.51 -27.07 -5.10
CA GLN A 156 -3.28 -28.31 -5.16
C GLN A 156 -3.43 -28.96 -3.78
N ASP A 157 -2.34 -29.01 -3.00
CA ASP A 157 -2.35 -29.58 -1.64
C ASP A 157 -3.18 -28.74 -0.67
N SER A 158 -3.19 -27.41 -0.84
CA SER A 158 -3.84 -26.47 0.06
C SER A 158 -5.32 -26.24 -0.26
N MET A 159 -5.71 -26.37 -1.53
CA MET A 159 -7.07 -26.07 -2.01
C MET A 159 -7.70 -27.30 -2.66
N SER A 160 -7.40 -27.54 -3.94
CA SER A 160 -7.81 -28.73 -4.70
C SER A 160 -7.07 -28.81 -6.03
N ALA A 161 -7.06 -30.00 -6.66
CA ALA A 161 -6.50 -30.15 -8.01
C ALA A 161 -7.24 -29.31 -9.06
N GLU A 162 -8.57 -29.26 -8.98
CA GLU A 162 -9.40 -28.46 -9.89
C GLU A 162 -9.11 -26.97 -9.77
N TYR A 163 -8.95 -26.47 -8.54
CA TYR A 163 -8.60 -25.07 -8.28
C TYR A 163 -7.20 -24.73 -8.83
N ALA A 164 -6.21 -25.60 -8.57
CA ALA A 164 -4.84 -25.42 -9.07
C ALA A 164 -4.78 -25.40 -10.60
N GLU A 165 -5.51 -26.30 -11.27
CA GLU A 165 -5.58 -26.34 -12.74
C GLU A 165 -6.24 -25.07 -13.30
N ALA A 166 -7.36 -24.64 -12.75
CA ALA A 166 -8.03 -23.41 -13.15
C ALA A 166 -7.13 -22.18 -12.94
N MET A 167 -6.38 -22.13 -11.83
CA MET A 167 -5.44 -21.08 -11.52
C MET A 167 -4.25 -21.08 -12.49
N GLN A 168 -3.71 -22.26 -12.85
CA GLN A 168 -2.61 -22.39 -13.79
C GLN A 168 -3.01 -21.95 -15.21
N GLN A 169 -4.23 -22.23 -15.63
CA GLN A 169 -4.76 -21.77 -16.92
C GLN A 169 -4.96 -20.26 -16.96
N LEU A 170 -5.37 -19.65 -15.85
CA LEU A 170 -5.63 -18.22 -15.74
C LEU A 170 -4.36 -17.39 -15.55
N LEU A 171 -3.49 -17.79 -14.60
CA LEU A 171 -2.34 -17.00 -14.18
C LEU A 171 -1.07 -17.38 -14.93
N THR A 172 -1.10 -17.18 -16.24
CA THR A 172 0.11 -17.32 -17.09
C THR A 172 1.07 -16.15 -16.85
N PRO A 173 2.39 -16.30 -17.12
CA PRO A 173 3.35 -15.20 -16.99
C PRO A 173 2.93 -13.93 -17.75
N THR A 174 2.33 -14.08 -18.93
CA THR A 174 1.82 -12.95 -19.73
C THR A 174 0.67 -12.22 -18.98
N VAL A 175 -0.29 -12.98 -18.44
CA VAL A 175 -1.40 -12.42 -17.67
C VAL A 175 -0.88 -11.71 -16.42
N LEU A 176 0.14 -12.25 -15.74
CA LEU A 176 0.74 -11.62 -14.57
C LEU A 176 1.43 -10.30 -14.89
N ILE A 177 2.13 -10.22 -16.03
CA ILE A 177 2.75 -8.95 -16.48
C ILE A 177 1.65 -7.92 -16.81
N CYS A 178 0.62 -8.31 -17.54
CA CYS A 178 -0.53 -7.44 -17.83
C CYS A 178 -1.23 -7.00 -16.54
N TRP A 179 -1.34 -7.91 -15.57
CA TRP A 179 -1.89 -7.64 -14.26
C TRP A 179 -1.09 -6.59 -13.48
N MET A 180 0.25 -6.67 -13.48
CA MET A 180 1.10 -5.68 -12.84
C MET A 180 0.90 -4.28 -13.44
N VAL A 181 0.87 -4.20 -14.78
CA VAL A 181 0.63 -2.94 -15.49
C VAL A 181 -0.76 -2.38 -15.16
N LEU A 182 -1.77 -3.24 -15.17
CA LEU A 182 -3.14 -2.87 -14.85
C LEU A 182 -3.27 -2.40 -13.40
N THR A 183 -2.66 -3.12 -12.45
CA THR A 183 -2.63 -2.73 -11.03
C THR A 183 -1.98 -1.37 -10.84
N PHE A 184 -0.88 -1.09 -11.52
CA PHE A 184 -0.22 0.21 -11.48
C PHE A 184 -1.14 1.33 -11.98
N ILE A 185 -1.78 1.14 -13.14
CA ILE A 185 -2.69 2.13 -13.74
C ILE A 185 -3.91 2.35 -12.84
N ILE A 186 -4.55 1.28 -12.37
CA ILE A 186 -5.74 1.37 -11.51
C ILE A 186 -5.39 2.01 -10.17
N SER A 187 -4.23 1.69 -9.59
CA SER A 187 -3.75 2.33 -8.36
C SER A 187 -3.60 3.84 -8.54
N PHE A 188 -2.98 4.26 -9.63
CA PHE A 188 -2.83 5.68 -9.94
C PHE A 188 -4.19 6.40 -10.07
N VAL A 189 -5.12 5.78 -10.80
CA VAL A 189 -6.48 6.32 -10.99
C VAL A 189 -7.25 6.35 -9.67
N ALA A 190 -7.19 5.26 -8.88
CA ALA A 190 -7.86 5.17 -7.58
C ALA A 190 -7.34 6.23 -6.59
N ALA A 191 -6.03 6.43 -6.53
CA ALA A 191 -5.43 7.49 -5.73
C ALA A 191 -5.90 8.88 -6.18
N ASN A 192 -5.97 9.11 -7.49
CA ASN A 192 -6.42 10.36 -8.06
C ASN A 192 -7.90 10.66 -7.68
N ILE A 193 -8.76 9.66 -7.77
CA ILE A 193 -10.15 9.74 -7.32
C ILE A 193 -10.21 9.98 -5.81
N GLY A 194 -9.42 9.24 -5.03
CA GLY A 194 -9.31 9.39 -3.58
C GLY A 194 -8.95 10.81 -3.16
N MET A 195 -7.95 11.42 -3.79
CA MET A 195 -7.58 12.83 -3.52
C MET A 195 -8.71 13.81 -3.88
N THR A 196 -9.45 13.56 -4.96
CA THR A 196 -10.58 14.40 -5.35
C THR A 196 -11.72 14.31 -4.32
N MET A 197 -12.01 13.10 -3.84
CA MET A 197 -13.00 12.87 -2.78
C MET A 197 -12.60 13.57 -1.48
N LEU A 198 -11.34 13.43 -1.06
CA LEU A 198 -10.83 14.06 0.15
C LEU A 198 -10.92 15.59 0.05
N LYS A 199 -10.48 16.19 -1.05
CA LYS A 199 -10.58 17.64 -1.26
C LYS A 199 -12.02 18.14 -1.13
N LYS A 200 -12.98 17.44 -1.74
CA LYS A 200 -14.40 17.81 -1.69
C LYS A 200 -14.98 17.71 -0.27
N HIS A 201 -14.61 16.67 0.48
CA HIS A 201 -15.10 16.48 1.85
C HIS A 201 -14.45 17.43 2.85
N PHE A 202 -13.15 17.66 2.77
CA PHE A 202 -12.45 18.58 3.67
C PHE A 202 -12.84 20.04 3.45
N GLN A 203 -13.09 20.46 2.20
CA GLN A 203 -13.63 21.80 1.92
C GLN A 203 -15.03 21.99 2.52
N ARG A 204 -15.90 20.97 2.47
CA ARG A 204 -17.23 21.03 3.08
C ARG A 204 -17.18 21.04 4.61
N ALA A 205 -16.17 20.42 5.21
CA ALA A 205 -16.00 20.39 6.65
C ALA A 205 -15.27 21.62 7.23
N GLY A 206 -14.85 22.58 6.37
CA GLY A 206 -14.16 23.80 6.80
C GLY A 206 -12.76 23.54 7.39
N VAL A 207 -12.11 22.44 7.02
CA VAL A 207 -10.81 22.03 7.58
C VAL A 207 -9.63 22.42 6.66
N VAL A 208 -9.93 22.97 5.48
CA VAL A 208 -8.95 23.54 4.52
C VAL A 208 -9.58 24.77 3.88
#